data_c853068940665f69fcd8118d0b43ab8d
#
_entry.id   c853068940665f69fcd8118d0b43ab8d
#
_cell.length_a   1.000
_cell.length_b   1.000
_cell.length_c   1.000
_cell.angle_alpha   90.00
_cell.angle_beta   90.00
_cell.angle_gamma   90.00
#
_symmetry.space_group_name_H-M   'P 1'
#
loop_
_entity.id
_entity.type
_entity.pdbx_description
1 polymer ?
#
loop_
_entity_poly.entity_id
_entity_poly.type
_entity_poly.pdbx_seq_one_letter_code
_entity_poly.pdbx_strand_id
1 'polypeptide(L)'
;MNSRSILAAVAGLTLLSMAWANQSAKMPPQDVKPFLGRWDLTLKSPDREYASWLEILQEDGVLKARMVGRWGNARFLPKVDIRDGELTFLSPKAEEGRPDDMVFRALLDGESLSGSTTGPDGAPWQWTGTRAPALHPSANPRWGKPVQLFNGQDTTGWTYDNPKATRPWSVENGTLVSLGRGANIETVSRFKDFKLHIEFNCGAKANSGVYLRGRNEVQIEDDSQREPPSHHTGGVYGYLAPSPEQPRKPGEWQSFDITLLGRMVTIVQNGRTVIDNKEIPGITGGALDSHEELLGPILLQGEEDGRIAFRNIVLTPAQ
;
A
#
# COMPACT_ATOMS: atom_id res chain seq x y z
N MET A 1 87.59 61.78 12.17
CA MET A 1 87.74 60.84 13.29
C MET A 1 86.53 59.88 13.19
N ASN A 2 86.83 58.69 12.87
CA ASN A 2 86.08 57.42 12.83
C ASN A 2 84.62 57.41 12.47
N SER A 3 84.29 57.17 11.19
CA SER A 3 83.02 56.65 10.66
C SER A 3 83.03 55.14 10.75
N ARG A 4 82.04 54.57 11.34
CA ARG A 4 81.73 53.12 11.23
C ARG A 4 80.49 52.95 10.39
N SER A 5 80.61 52.32 9.22
CA SER A 5 79.56 51.90 8.34
C SER A 5 78.92 50.65 8.90
N ILE A 6 77.58 50.62 9.00
CA ILE A 6 76.77 49.43 9.32
C ILE A 6 76.13 48.94 8.03
N LEU A 7 76.54 47.75 7.59
CA LEU A 7 75.81 47.00 6.51
C LEU A 7 74.51 46.45 7.06
N ALA A 8 73.41 46.81 6.41
CA ALA A 8 72.14 46.17 6.66
C ALA A 8 71.96 45.00 5.68
N ALA A 9 71.85 43.79 6.21
CA ALA A 9 71.50 42.61 5.42
C ALA A 9 69.98 42.55 5.29
N VAL A 10 69.46 42.58 4.05
CA VAL A 10 68.08 42.40 3.72
C VAL A 10 67.86 40.88 3.53
N ALA A 11 67.15 40.22 4.46
CA ALA A 11 66.67 38.85 4.35
C ALA A 11 65.35 38.85 3.57
N GLY A 12 65.40 38.34 2.34
CA GLY A 12 64.19 38.12 1.54
C GLY A 12 63.37 36.91 2.07
N LEU A 13 62.22 37.18 2.61
CA LEU A 13 61.19 36.12 2.90
C LEU A 13 60.46 35.83 1.60
N THR A 14 60.72 34.68 1.00
CA THR A 14 59.86 34.08 -0.05
C THR A 14 58.66 33.40 0.60
N LEU A 15 57.50 34.04 0.50
CA LEU A 15 56.21 33.43 0.86
C LEU A 15 55.83 32.38 -0.20
N LEU A 16 56.00 31.09 0.11
CA LEU A 16 55.35 30.00 -0.65
C LEU A 16 53.85 30.01 -0.31
N SER A 17 53.06 30.56 -1.21
CA SER A 17 51.59 30.34 -1.18
C SER A 17 51.28 28.92 -1.60
N MET A 18 51.03 28.03 -0.63
CA MET A 18 50.39 26.74 -0.90
C MET A 18 48.92 26.98 -1.28
N ALA A 19 48.66 26.98 -2.58
CA ALA A 19 47.29 26.86 -3.09
C ALA A 19 46.76 25.48 -2.75
N TRP A 20 45.91 25.40 -1.73
CA TRP A 20 45.11 24.25 -1.50
C TRP A 20 44.06 24.17 -2.62
N ALA A 21 44.35 23.38 -3.65
CA ALA A 21 43.35 23.00 -4.63
C ALA A 21 42.27 22.19 -3.92
N ASN A 22 41.13 22.82 -3.73
CA ASN A 22 39.94 22.18 -3.24
C ASN A 22 39.45 21.23 -4.35
N GLN A 23 40.08 20.07 -4.47
CA GLN A 23 39.55 18.96 -5.26
C GLN A 23 38.32 18.46 -4.49
N SER A 24 37.15 19.00 -4.81
CA SER A 24 35.88 18.32 -4.54
C SER A 24 35.97 16.97 -5.23
N ALA A 25 36.35 15.94 -4.48
CA ALA A 25 36.33 14.58 -4.96
C ALA A 25 34.88 14.32 -5.39
N LYS A 26 34.63 14.22 -6.69
CA LYS A 26 33.36 13.71 -7.20
C LYS A 26 33.20 12.34 -6.59
N MET A 27 32.31 12.21 -5.64
CA MET A 27 31.90 10.88 -5.11
C MET A 27 31.53 10.01 -6.30
N PRO A 28 31.96 8.74 -6.33
CA PRO A 28 31.54 7.82 -7.37
C PRO A 28 30.01 7.78 -7.42
N PRO A 29 29.42 7.62 -8.60
CA PRO A 29 27.96 7.48 -8.70
C PRO A 29 27.53 6.36 -7.78
N GLN A 30 26.63 6.69 -6.86
CA GLN A 30 26.14 5.73 -5.89
C GLN A 30 25.32 4.67 -6.62
N ASP A 31 25.57 3.39 -6.34
CA ASP A 31 24.80 2.30 -6.92
C ASP A 31 23.41 2.26 -6.26
N VAL A 32 22.42 2.78 -6.97
CA VAL A 32 21.02 2.80 -6.52
C VAL A 32 20.26 1.53 -6.93
N LYS A 33 20.82 0.73 -7.86
CA LYS A 33 20.14 -0.45 -8.41
C LYS A 33 19.65 -1.45 -7.37
N PRO A 34 20.38 -1.73 -6.28
CA PRO A 34 19.92 -2.65 -5.26
C PRO A 34 18.64 -2.22 -4.54
N PHE A 35 18.28 -0.94 -4.59
CA PHE A 35 17.07 -0.42 -3.96
C PHE A 35 15.86 -0.37 -4.90
N LEU A 36 16.09 -0.42 -6.23
CA LEU A 36 15.01 -0.30 -7.21
C LEU A 36 14.05 -1.49 -7.14
N GLY A 37 12.78 -1.22 -7.45
CA GLY A 37 11.71 -2.21 -7.50
C GLY A 37 10.71 -2.05 -6.38
N ARG A 38 9.94 -3.11 -6.15
CA ARG A 38 8.80 -3.14 -5.22
C ARG A 38 9.18 -3.83 -3.92
N TRP A 39 8.69 -3.30 -2.82
CA TRP A 39 8.98 -3.74 -1.47
C TRP A 39 7.69 -3.84 -0.66
N ASP A 40 7.48 -4.98 -0.05
CA ASP A 40 6.43 -5.18 0.95
C ASP A 40 6.97 -4.73 2.30
N LEU A 41 6.32 -3.77 2.95
CA LEU A 41 6.79 -3.17 4.18
C LEU A 41 5.92 -3.59 5.36
N THR A 42 6.56 -3.82 6.50
CA THR A 42 5.90 -4.00 7.80
C THR A 42 6.38 -2.94 8.78
N LEU A 43 5.50 -2.06 9.19
CA LEU A 43 5.76 -1.01 10.19
C LEU A 43 5.34 -1.51 11.56
N LYS A 44 6.24 -1.36 12.54
CA LYS A 44 6.02 -1.78 13.95
C LYS A 44 5.78 -0.57 14.81
N SER A 45 4.53 -0.31 15.14
CA SER A 45 4.14 0.65 16.14
C SER A 45 4.11 -0.01 17.53
N PRO A 46 4.01 0.75 18.64
CA PRO A 46 3.93 0.19 19.97
C PRO A 46 2.72 -0.75 20.21
N ASP A 47 1.64 -0.56 19.48
CA ASP A 47 0.39 -1.29 19.66
C ASP A 47 0.21 -2.47 18.69
N ARG A 48 0.77 -2.37 17.47
CA ARG A 48 0.62 -3.42 16.45
C ARG A 48 1.56 -3.23 15.25
N GLU A 49 1.52 -4.20 14.35
CA GLU A 49 2.15 -4.10 13.03
C GLU A 49 1.14 -3.57 12.00
N TYR A 50 1.67 -2.83 11.01
CA TYR A 50 0.92 -2.30 9.88
C TYR A 50 1.58 -2.71 8.58
N ALA A 51 0.76 -3.13 7.63
CA ALA A 51 1.19 -3.35 6.27
C ALA A 51 1.37 -2.01 5.54
N SER A 52 2.38 -1.95 4.70
CA SER A 52 2.67 -0.83 3.80
C SER A 52 3.39 -1.35 2.56
N TRP A 53 3.59 -0.51 1.58
CA TRP A 53 4.23 -0.88 0.33
C TRP A 53 5.02 0.30 -0.23
N LEU A 54 6.15 0.00 -0.87
CA LEU A 54 7.03 0.99 -1.47
C LEU A 54 7.49 0.49 -2.84
N GLU A 55 7.46 1.37 -3.84
CA GLU A 55 8.13 1.15 -5.12
C GLU A 55 9.14 2.26 -5.37
N ILE A 56 10.38 1.89 -5.72
CA ILE A 56 11.47 2.81 -6.06
C ILE A 56 11.80 2.62 -7.54
N LEU A 57 11.74 3.69 -8.30
CA LEU A 57 11.98 3.73 -9.72
C LEU A 57 13.11 4.71 -10.03
N GLN A 58 13.83 4.48 -11.13
CA GLN A 58 14.76 5.46 -11.69
C GLN A 58 14.34 5.75 -13.13
N GLU A 59 13.95 6.99 -13.40
CA GLU A 59 13.57 7.48 -14.72
C GLU A 59 14.48 8.65 -15.09
N ASP A 60 15.13 8.60 -16.23
CA ASP A 60 16.07 9.63 -16.71
C ASP A 60 17.13 10.02 -15.69
N GLY A 61 17.61 9.05 -14.90
CA GLY A 61 18.60 9.27 -13.84
C GLY A 61 18.02 9.86 -12.54
N VAL A 62 16.71 10.15 -12.48
CA VAL A 62 16.03 10.69 -11.30
C VAL A 62 15.35 9.56 -10.53
N LEU A 63 15.58 9.51 -9.22
CA LEU A 63 14.86 8.60 -8.34
C LEU A 63 13.44 9.11 -8.12
N LYS A 64 12.48 8.20 -8.24
CA LYS A 64 11.08 8.39 -7.88
C LYS A 64 10.66 7.25 -6.98
N ALA A 65 9.77 7.55 -6.04
CA ALA A 65 9.18 6.51 -5.22
C ALA A 65 7.69 6.75 -5.06
N ARG A 66 6.93 5.69 -4.90
CA ARG A 66 5.53 5.73 -4.47
C ARG A 66 5.30 4.77 -3.33
N MET A 67 4.42 5.14 -2.42
CA MET A 67 4.17 4.41 -1.19
C MET A 67 2.67 4.27 -0.96
N VAL A 68 2.29 3.15 -0.38
CA VAL A 68 0.98 2.98 0.27
C VAL A 68 1.22 3.10 1.76
N GLY A 69 0.65 4.12 2.39
CA GLY A 69 0.61 4.27 3.84
C GLY A 69 -0.45 3.35 4.47
N ARG A 70 -0.67 3.52 5.76
CA ARG A 70 -1.60 2.66 6.52
C ARG A 70 -3.02 2.63 5.96
N TRP A 71 -3.55 3.78 5.57
CA TRP A 71 -4.93 3.96 5.08
C TRP A 71 -4.99 4.61 3.70
N GLY A 72 -3.82 4.98 3.18
CA GLY A 72 -3.73 5.78 1.98
C GLY A 72 -3.72 4.94 0.70
N ASN A 73 -3.78 5.66 -0.40
CA ASN A 73 -3.59 5.13 -1.74
C ASN A 73 -2.10 5.13 -2.13
N ALA A 74 -1.77 4.45 -3.22
CA ALA A 74 -0.44 4.50 -3.82
C ALA A 74 -0.18 5.90 -4.39
N ARG A 75 0.72 6.66 -3.78
CA ARG A 75 1.05 8.03 -4.17
C ARG A 75 2.55 8.21 -4.36
N PHE A 76 2.92 9.09 -5.28
CA PHE A 76 4.30 9.50 -5.42
C PHE A 76 4.75 10.32 -4.22
N LEU A 77 5.93 9.99 -3.73
CA LEU A 77 6.55 10.68 -2.62
C LEU A 77 7.26 11.95 -3.12
N PRO A 78 7.22 13.06 -2.37
CA PRO A 78 7.83 14.31 -2.78
C PRO A 78 9.36 14.24 -2.77
N LYS A 79 9.93 13.31 -2.00
CA LYS A 79 11.38 13.14 -1.87
C LYS A 79 11.74 11.69 -1.61
N VAL A 80 12.71 11.20 -2.37
CA VAL A 80 13.43 9.94 -2.16
C VAL A 80 14.91 10.19 -2.46
N ASP A 81 15.80 9.64 -1.65
CA ASP A 81 17.23 9.78 -1.78
C ASP A 81 17.94 8.51 -1.29
N ILE A 82 19.08 8.20 -1.90
CA ILE A 82 19.95 7.11 -1.48
C ILE A 82 21.34 7.68 -1.37
N ARG A 83 21.92 7.67 -0.17
CA ARG A 83 23.28 8.17 0.10
C ARG A 83 23.98 7.26 1.08
N ASP A 84 25.24 6.93 0.76
CA ASP A 84 26.10 6.11 1.61
C ASP A 84 25.45 4.78 2.03
N GLY A 85 24.63 4.18 1.14
CA GLY A 85 23.91 2.94 1.39
C GLY A 85 22.62 3.11 2.22
N GLU A 86 22.26 4.34 2.62
CA GLU A 86 21.00 4.64 3.32
C GLU A 86 19.95 5.13 2.34
N LEU A 87 18.79 4.48 2.34
CA LEU A 87 17.55 4.95 1.72
C LEU A 87 16.87 5.93 2.65
N THR A 88 16.50 7.11 2.14
CA THR A 88 15.66 8.08 2.85
C THR A 88 14.51 8.50 1.97
N PHE A 89 13.29 8.51 2.50
CA PHE A 89 12.13 9.07 1.82
C PHE A 89 11.18 9.76 2.80
N LEU A 90 10.30 10.59 2.25
CA LEU A 90 9.40 11.43 3.03
C LEU A 90 7.95 11.13 2.65
N SER A 91 7.11 10.78 3.66
CA SER A 91 5.66 10.71 3.52
C SER A 91 5.04 11.98 4.12
N PRO A 92 4.29 12.78 3.32
CA PRO A 92 3.74 14.05 3.78
C PRO A 92 2.71 13.88 4.91
N LYS A 93 2.73 14.79 5.87
CA LYS A 93 1.81 14.81 7.02
C LYS A 93 0.33 14.84 6.62
N ALA A 94 0.01 15.53 5.54
CA ALA A 94 -1.37 15.61 5.04
C ALA A 94 -1.93 14.25 4.65
N GLU A 95 -1.08 13.36 4.13
CA GLU A 95 -1.44 12.02 3.70
C GLU A 95 -1.56 11.03 4.87
N GLU A 96 -0.81 11.27 5.92
CA GLU A 96 -0.78 10.40 7.11
C GLU A 96 -1.73 10.89 8.22
N GLY A 97 -2.45 12.02 8.01
CA GLY A 97 -3.29 12.64 9.02
C GLY A 97 -2.51 13.09 10.27
N ARG A 98 -1.29 13.64 10.09
CA ARG A 98 -0.33 13.92 11.17
C ARG A 98 0.03 15.40 11.26
N PRO A 99 0.58 15.86 12.40
CA PRO A 99 1.08 17.22 12.53
C PRO A 99 2.37 17.45 11.71
N ASP A 100 3.21 16.41 11.55
CA ASP A 100 4.52 16.50 10.91
C ASP A 100 4.70 15.41 9.84
N ASP A 101 5.56 15.69 8.84
CA ASP A 101 5.95 14.73 7.82
C ASP A 101 6.68 13.53 8.44
N MET A 102 6.43 12.33 7.89
CA MET A 102 7.16 11.13 8.29
C MET A 102 8.42 10.97 7.46
N VAL A 103 9.56 10.99 8.10
CA VAL A 103 10.85 10.69 7.46
C VAL A 103 11.20 9.23 7.72
N PHE A 104 11.27 8.47 6.64
CA PHE A 104 11.69 7.08 6.65
C PHE A 104 13.17 6.98 6.32
N ARG A 105 13.90 6.15 7.08
CA ARG A 105 15.30 5.82 6.85
C ARG A 105 15.47 4.33 6.90
N ALA A 106 16.31 3.76 6.04
CA ALA A 106 16.62 2.35 6.06
C ALA A 106 17.99 2.03 5.45
N LEU A 107 18.56 0.96 5.92
CA LEU A 107 19.70 0.29 5.31
C LEU A 107 19.22 -0.95 4.56
N LEU A 108 19.92 -1.26 3.48
CA LEU A 108 19.72 -2.48 2.71
C LEU A 108 20.71 -3.54 3.20
N ASP A 109 20.19 -4.71 3.55
CA ASP A 109 20.97 -5.92 3.85
C ASP A 109 20.46 -7.06 2.99
N GLY A 110 21.22 -7.41 1.95
CA GLY A 110 20.82 -8.38 0.94
C GLY A 110 19.50 -7.97 0.24
N GLU A 111 18.46 -8.77 0.41
CA GLU A 111 17.12 -8.56 -0.16
C GLU A 111 16.14 -7.96 0.87
N SER A 112 16.65 -7.35 1.95
CA SER A 112 15.84 -6.80 3.03
C SER A 112 16.20 -5.35 3.32
N LEU A 113 15.19 -4.52 3.59
CA LEU A 113 15.32 -3.20 4.15
C LEU A 113 15.02 -3.26 5.65
N SER A 114 15.84 -2.57 6.44
CA SER A 114 15.59 -2.39 7.88
C SER A 114 15.76 -0.93 8.25
N GLY A 115 14.76 -0.37 8.89
CA GLY A 115 14.76 1.06 9.09
C GLY A 115 13.86 1.57 10.20
N SER A 116 13.79 2.89 10.28
CA SER A 116 12.96 3.60 11.26
C SER A 116 12.25 4.80 10.65
N THR A 117 11.18 5.21 11.31
CA THR A 117 10.47 6.48 11.07
C THR A 117 9.98 7.03 12.40
N THR A 118 9.52 8.27 12.44
CA THR A 118 8.93 8.84 13.65
C THR A 118 7.43 8.58 13.67
N GLY A 119 6.94 7.87 14.67
CA GLY A 119 5.52 7.62 14.89
C GLY A 119 4.71 8.89 15.23
N PRO A 120 3.36 8.83 15.21
CA PRO A 120 2.51 9.99 15.56
C PRO A 120 2.65 10.43 17.01
N ASP A 121 3.14 9.56 17.86
CA ASP A 121 3.45 9.80 19.27
C ASP A 121 4.85 10.43 19.48
N GLY A 122 5.60 10.69 18.39
CA GLY A 122 6.97 11.17 18.42
C GLY A 122 8.01 10.08 18.72
N ALA A 123 7.58 8.84 19.00
CA ALA A 123 8.47 7.72 19.21
C ALA A 123 9.03 7.15 17.90
N PRO A 124 10.23 6.57 17.91
CA PRO A 124 10.75 5.89 16.73
C PRO A 124 9.99 4.58 16.49
N TRP A 125 9.36 4.45 15.32
CA TRP A 125 8.81 3.20 14.84
C TRP A 125 9.84 2.48 13.99
N GLN A 126 10.00 1.19 14.20
CA GLN A 126 10.82 0.34 13.36
C GLN A 126 9.99 -0.14 12.17
N TRP A 127 10.66 -0.40 11.05
CA TRP A 127 10.03 -1.03 9.90
C TRP A 127 11.02 -1.92 9.17
N THR A 128 10.47 -2.91 8.50
CA THR A 128 11.22 -3.82 7.63
C THR A 128 10.57 -3.84 6.25
N GLY A 129 11.37 -4.13 5.23
CA GLY A 129 10.89 -4.33 3.87
C GLY A 129 11.51 -5.58 3.28
N THR A 130 10.73 -6.38 2.58
CA THR A 130 11.17 -7.51 1.78
C THR A 130 10.79 -7.26 0.33
N ARG A 131 11.50 -7.90 -0.61
CA ARG A 131 11.13 -7.79 -2.02
C ARG A 131 9.70 -8.28 -2.22
N ALA A 132 8.87 -7.45 -2.84
CA ALA A 132 7.52 -7.87 -3.22
C ALA A 132 7.61 -9.06 -4.18
N PRO A 133 6.87 -10.14 -3.93
CA PRO A 133 7.00 -11.38 -4.68
C PRO A 133 6.49 -11.22 -6.12
N ALA A 134 7.11 -11.93 -7.05
CA ALA A 134 6.61 -12.05 -8.41
C ALA A 134 5.46 -13.07 -8.44
N LEU A 135 4.23 -12.60 -8.24
CA LEU A 135 3.04 -13.45 -8.27
C LEU A 135 2.57 -13.65 -9.71
N HIS A 136 3.15 -14.63 -10.40
CA HIS A 136 2.78 -14.93 -11.78
C HIS A 136 1.44 -15.69 -11.83
N PRO A 137 0.51 -15.27 -12.72
CA PRO A 137 -0.72 -16.01 -12.94
C PRO A 137 -0.42 -17.35 -13.60
N SER A 138 -1.21 -18.39 -13.26
CA SER A 138 -1.22 -19.62 -14.07
C SER A 138 -1.74 -19.30 -15.47
N ALA A 139 -1.03 -19.76 -16.50
CA ALA A 139 -1.46 -19.58 -17.88
C ALA A 139 -2.79 -20.31 -18.20
N ASN A 140 -3.04 -21.43 -17.54
CA ASN A 140 -4.23 -22.24 -17.70
C ASN A 140 -4.74 -22.71 -16.31
N PRO A 141 -5.40 -21.84 -15.54
CA PRO A 141 -5.89 -22.20 -14.21
C PRO A 141 -6.99 -23.28 -14.33
N ARG A 142 -6.86 -24.34 -13.55
CA ARG A 142 -7.94 -25.29 -13.33
C ARG A 142 -8.84 -24.75 -12.23
N TRP A 143 -10.13 -24.72 -12.50
CA TRP A 143 -11.08 -24.21 -11.54
C TRP A 143 -11.64 -25.35 -10.68
N GLY A 144 -11.65 -25.18 -9.39
CA GLY A 144 -12.25 -26.08 -8.42
C GLY A 144 -13.78 -25.99 -8.42
N LYS A 145 -14.40 -26.61 -7.44
CA LYS A 145 -15.86 -26.46 -7.22
C LYS A 145 -16.16 -25.11 -6.59
N PRO A 146 -17.26 -24.43 -6.98
CA PRO A 146 -17.73 -23.25 -6.27
C PRO A 146 -18.04 -23.55 -4.80
N VAL A 147 -17.65 -22.63 -3.92
CA VAL A 147 -17.88 -22.68 -2.48
C VAL A 147 -18.75 -21.49 -2.08
N GLN A 148 -19.88 -21.76 -1.42
CA GLN A 148 -20.69 -20.71 -0.83
C GLN A 148 -20.02 -20.23 0.45
N LEU A 149 -19.54 -18.97 0.47
CA LEU A 149 -18.85 -18.38 1.61
C LEU A 149 -19.79 -17.87 2.70
N PHE A 150 -21.02 -17.52 2.35
CA PHE A 150 -22.05 -17.07 3.29
C PHE A 150 -23.31 -17.93 3.13
N ASN A 151 -23.78 -18.49 4.23
CA ASN A 151 -24.90 -19.44 4.25
C ASN A 151 -26.28 -18.78 4.30
N GLY A 152 -26.36 -17.46 4.45
CA GLY A 152 -27.60 -16.70 4.56
C GLY A 152 -28.28 -16.79 5.93
N GLN A 153 -27.71 -17.47 6.93
CA GLN A 153 -28.32 -17.74 8.24
C GLN A 153 -27.57 -17.15 9.41
N ASP A 154 -26.23 -17.28 9.38
CA ASP A 154 -25.33 -16.82 10.43
C ASP A 154 -23.93 -16.51 9.88
N THR A 155 -23.01 -16.11 10.76
CA THR A 155 -21.62 -15.79 10.42
C THR A 155 -20.69 -17.01 10.49
N THR A 156 -21.19 -18.23 10.43
CA THR A 156 -20.36 -19.44 10.37
C THR A 156 -19.42 -19.38 9.17
N GLY A 157 -18.13 -19.63 9.38
CA GLY A 157 -17.07 -19.51 8.36
C GLY A 157 -16.46 -18.12 8.25
N TRP A 158 -16.92 -17.18 9.09
CA TRP A 158 -16.39 -15.81 9.20
C TRP A 158 -15.82 -15.52 10.59
N THR A 159 -14.85 -14.61 10.66
CA THR A 159 -14.24 -14.10 11.90
C THR A 159 -13.96 -12.61 11.77
N TYR A 160 -13.54 -11.97 12.84
CA TYR A 160 -13.23 -10.54 12.85
C TYR A 160 -11.72 -10.32 12.77
N ASP A 161 -11.29 -9.35 11.95
CA ASP A 161 -9.89 -8.93 11.83
C ASP A 161 -9.34 -8.35 13.15
N ASN A 162 -10.20 -7.73 13.94
CA ASN A 162 -9.88 -7.20 15.26
C ASN A 162 -10.89 -7.70 16.32
N PRO A 163 -10.55 -8.72 17.09
CA PRO A 163 -11.47 -9.29 18.09
C PRO A 163 -11.79 -8.36 19.26
N LYS A 164 -11.01 -7.26 19.45
CA LYS A 164 -11.20 -6.26 20.50
C LYS A 164 -12.09 -5.09 20.06
N ALA A 165 -12.31 -4.91 18.77
CA ALA A 165 -13.16 -3.84 18.26
C ALA A 165 -14.65 -4.18 18.38
N THR A 166 -15.49 -3.16 18.22
CA THR A 166 -16.95 -3.33 18.07
C THR A 166 -17.24 -4.25 16.88
N ARG A 167 -18.24 -5.09 17.00
CA ARG A 167 -18.67 -6.07 15.99
C ARG A 167 -19.99 -5.65 15.36
N PRO A 168 -19.97 -4.79 14.32
CA PRO A 168 -21.18 -4.20 13.75
C PRO A 168 -21.94 -5.13 12.79
N TRP A 169 -21.49 -6.39 12.65
CA TRP A 169 -22.03 -7.34 11.68
C TRP A 169 -23.17 -8.17 12.26
N SER A 170 -24.24 -8.28 11.50
CA SER A 170 -25.42 -9.10 11.78
C SER A 170 -25.91 -9.81 10.52
N VAL A 171 -26.83 -10.77 10.68
CA VAL A 171 -27.53 -11.39 9.57
C VAL A 171 -28.99 -10.98 9.62
N GLU A 172 -29.47 -10.36 8.55
CA GLU A 172 -30.82 -9.84 8.41
C GLU A 172 -31.43 -10.32 7.09
N ASN A 173 -32.52 -11.06 7.15
CA ASN A 173 -33.27 -11.54 5.97
C ASN A 173 -32.37 -12.20 4.90
N GLY A 174 -31.45 -13.06 5.32
CA GLY A 174 -30.55 -13.77 4.42
C GLY A 174 -29.39 -12.93 3.89
N THR A 175 -29.14 -11.75 4.46
CA THR A 175 -28.03 -10.87 4.10
C THR A 175 -27.08 -10.63 5.27
N LEU A 176 -25.80 -10.54 5.00
CA LEU A 176 -24.77 -10.15 5.94
C LEU A 176 -24.69 -8.62 5.95
N VAL A 177 -24.96 -7.99 7.08
CA VAL A 177 -25.12 -6.54 7.20
C VAL A 177 -24.14 -5.96 8.19
N SER A 178 -23.50 -4.83 7.84
CA SER A 178 -22.77 -3.98 8.77
C SER A 178 -23.49 -2.64 8.96
N LEU A 179 -23.60 -2.24 10.22
CA LEU A 179 -24.27 -1.02 10.67
C LEU A 179 -23.32 -0.19 11.53
N GLY A 180 -22.44 0.57 10.89
CA GLY A 180 -21.52 1.50 11.56
C GLY A 180 -20.13 0.93 11.83
N ARG A 181 -19.31 1.77 12.48
CA ARG A 181 -17.87 1.54 12.66
C ARG A 181 -17.56 0.35 13.56
N GLY A 182 -16.56 -0.42 13.16
CA GLY A 182 -16.09 -1.54 13.96
C GLY A 182 -15.07 -2.40 13.22
N ALA A 183 -14.97 -3.66 13.68
CA ALA A 183 -14.10 -4.64 13.04
C ALA A 183 -14.63 -5.02 11.65
N ASN A 184 -13.72 -5.24 10.72
CA ASN A 184 -14.02 -5.93 9.47
C ASN A 184 -14.33 -7.39 9.74
N ILE A 185 -14.98 -8.05 8.78
CA ILE A 185 -15.24 -9.49 8.84
C ILE A 185 -14.49 -10.21 7.73
N GLU A 186 -13.88 -11.33 8.03
CA GLU A 186 -13.08 -12.09 7.07
C GLU A 186 -13.41 -13.58 7.07
N THR A 187 -13.21 -14.25 5.94
CA THR A 187 -13.39 -15.70 5.88
C THR A 187 -12.32 -16.43 6.70
N VAL A 188 -12.70 -17.47 7.43
CA VAL A 188 -11.75 -18.39 8.07
C VAL A 188 -10.90 -19.12 7.02
N SER A 189 -11.53 -19.52 5.90
CA SER A 189 -10.85 -20.09 4.75
C SER A 189 -9.97 -19.07 4.04
N ARG A 190 -8.82 -19.53 3.55
CA ARG A 190 -7.81 -18.71 2.89
C ARG A 190 -7.65 -19.17 1.43
N PHE A 191 -7.45 -18.21 0.52
CA PHE A 191 -7.41 -18.45 -0.92
C PHE A 191 -6.18 -17.78 -1.55
N LYS A 192 -5.74 -18.28 -2.70
CA LYS A 192 -4.66 -17.68 -3.49
C LYS A 192 -5.23 -17.01 -4.74
N ASP A 193 -5.62 -17.83 -5.71
CA ASP A 193 -6.20 -17.42 -6.97
C ASP A 193 -7.63 -17.93 -7.04
N PHE A 194 -8.56 -17.10 -7.53
CA PHE A 194 -9.98 -17.46 -7.48
C PHE A 194 -10.82 -16.62 -8.45
N LYS A 195 -12.05 -17.09 -8.66
CA LYS A 195 -13.19 -16.29 -9.09
C LYS A 195 -14.09 -16.05 -7.90
N LEU A 196 -14.56 -14.83 -7.73
CA LEU A 196 -15.48 -14.43 -6.66
C LEU A 196 -16.70 -13.76 -7.28
N HIS A 197 -17.87 -14.28 -7.00
CA HIS A 197 -19.13 -13.57 -7.19
C HIS A 197 -19.62 -13.05 -5.84
N ILE A 198 -20.02 -11.79 -5.77
CA ILE A 198 -20.56 -11.16 -4.57
C ILE A 198 -21.58 -10.10 -4.95
N GLU A 199 -22.75 -10.14 -4.30
CA GLU A 199 -23.74 -9.08 -4.39
C GLU A 199 -23.66 -8.18 -3.16
N PHE A 200 -23.77 -6.87 -3.39
CA PHE A 200 -23.72 -5.85 -2.33
C PHE A 200 -24.80 -4.80 -2.51
N ASN A 201 -25.25 -4.22 -1.39
CA ASN A 201 -26.15 -3.08 -1.35
C ASN A 201 -25.54 -2.03 -0.43
N CYS A 202 -25.01 -0.96 -1.04
CA CYS A 202 -24.37 0.16 -0.37
C CYS A 202 -25.42 1.24 -0.14
N GLY A 203 -25.60 1.68 1.10
CA GLY A 203 -26.46 2.82 1.44
C GLY A 203 -25.88 4.14 0.96
N ALA A 204 -26.67 5.19 0.98
CA ALA A 204 -26.22 6.53 0.65
C ALA A 204 -25.08 6.97 1.60
N LYS A 205 -23.99 7.50 1.03
CA LYS A 205 -22.76 7.92 1.72
C LYS A 205 -21.98 6.80 2.41
N ALA A 206 -22.36 5.56 2.16
CA ALA A 206 -21.65 4.43 2.74
C ALA A 206 -20.34 4.18 2.03
N ASN A 207 -19.31 3.76 2.79
CA ASN A 207 -18.00 3.36 2.33
C ASN A 207 -17.67 1.96 2.87
N SER A 208 -17.31 1.06 1.97
CA SER A 208 -16.95 -0.31 2.26
C SER A 208 -16.00 -0.83 1.18
N GLY A 209 -15.59 -2.09 1.28
CA GLY A 209 -14.70 -2.70 0.29
C GLY A 209 -14.65 -4.21 0.40
N VAL A 210 -14.26 -4.86 -0.70
CA VAL A 210 -13.98 -6.29 -0.76
C VAL A 210 -12.48 -6.47 -0.91
N TYR A 211 -11.80 -6.92 0.14
CA TYR A 211 -10.37 -7.17 0.12
C TYR A 211 -10.08 -8.58 -0.38
N LEU A 212 -9.45 -8.64 -1.55
CA LEU A 212 -8.98 -9.87 -2.14
C LEU A 212 -7.75 -10.35 -1.38
N ARG A 213 -7.76 -11.59 -0.88
CA ARG A 213 -6.71 -12.13 0.00
C ARG A 213 -6.44 -11.26 1.24
N GLY A 214 -7.39 -10.42 1.65
CA GLY A 214 -7.21 -9.47 2.75
C GLY A 214 -6.22 -8.33 2.48
N ARG A 215 -5.78 -8.15 1.23
CA ARG A 215 -4.67 -7.22 0.89
C ARG A 215 -4.98 -6.24 -0.23
N ASN A 216 -5.89 -6.57 -1.12
CA ASN A 216 -6.19 -5.73 -2.28
C ASN A 216 -7.69 -5.39 -2.29
N GLU A 217 -8.00 -4.15 -2.03
CA GLU A 217 -9.38 -3.66 -1.93
C GLU A 217 -10.00 -3.38 -3.29
N VAL A 218 -11.15 -4.00 -3.54
CA VAL A 218 -12.09 -3.56 -4.57
C VAL A 218 -13.10 -2.65 -3.89
N GLN A 219 -13.09 -1.38 -4.27
CA GLN A 219 -13.84 -0.31 -3.59
C GLN A 219 -15.34 -0.42 -3.77
N ILE A 220 -16.07 -0.11 -2.71
CA ILE A 220 -17.52 0.10 -2.69
C ILE A 220 -17.78 1.42 -1.98
N GLU A 221 -18.22 2.44 -2.71
CA GLU A 221 -18.45 3.78 -2.17
C GLU A 221 -19.58 4.50 -2.89
N ASP A 222 -20.38 5.26 -2.16
CA ASP A 222 -21.44 6.10 -2.75
C ASP A 222 -21.01 7.56 -2.94
N ASP A 223 -20.09 8.11 -2.16
CA ASP A 223 -19.68 9.53 -2.21
C ASP A 223 -18.32 9.77 -2.86
N SER A 224 -18.11 9.24 -4.06
CA SER A 224 -16.84 9.33 -4.79
C SER A 224 -16.65 10.62 -5.59
N GLN A 225 -17.55 11.61 -5.56
CA GLN A 225 -17.48 12.79 -6.44
C GLN A 225 -16.24 13.68 -6.24
N ARG A 226 -15.55 13.55 -5.12
CA ARG A 226 -14.35 14.33 -4.76
C ARG A 226 -13.09 13.51 -4.71
N GLU A 227 -13.24 12.19 -4.86
CA GLU A 227 -12.14 11.25 -4.75
C GLU A 227 -11.48 10.96 -6.11
N PRO A 228 -10.21 10.55 -6.13
CA PRO A 228 -9.56 10.11 -7.36
C PRO A 228 -10.33 8.93 -8.00
N PRO A 229 -10.35 8.82 -9.34
CA PRO A 229 -11.09 7.75 -10.02
C PRO A 229 -10.77 6.32 -9.55
N SER A 230 -9.57 6.06 -9.02
CA SER A 230 -9.21 4.76 -8.45
C SER A 230 -9.88 4.45 -7.09
N HIS A 231 -10.56 5.43 -6.49
CA HIS A 231 -11.38 5.26 -5.29
C HIS A 231 -12.86 5.03 -5.59
N HIS A 232 -13.26 5.04 -6.86
CA HIS A 232 -14.65 4.82 -7.24
C HIS A 232 -15.01 3.33 -7.18
N THR A 233 -16.30 3.05 -6.91
CA THR A 233 -16.84 1.68 -6.84
C THR A 233 -16.42 0.83 -8.05
N GLY A 234 -15.84 -0.35 -7.76
CA GLY A 234 -15.28 -1.25 -8.77
C GLY A 234 -13.82 -0.97 -9.14
N GLY A 235 -13.20 0.08 -8.60
CA GLY A 235 -11.77 0.33 -8.69
C GLY A 235 -10.96 -0.55 -7.74
N VAL A 236 -9.67 -0.74 -8.01
CA VAL A 236 -8.72 -1.25 -7.01
C VAL A 236 -8.10 -0.05 -6.31
N TYR A 237 -8.43 0.11 -5.04
CA TYR A 237 -8.18 1.32 -4.26
C TYR A 237 -6.76 1.87 -4.41
N GLY A 238 -6.67 3.12 -4.88
CA GLY A 238 -5.41 3.83 -5.08
C GLY A 238 -4.56 3.39 -6.29
N TYR A 239 -4.95 2.33 -7.01
CA TYR A 239 -4.18 1.82 -8.13
C TYR A 239 -4.93 1.87 -9.46
N LEU A 240 -6.12 1.28 -9.55
CA LEU A 240 -6.81 1.07 -10.81
C LEU A 240 -8.20 1.71 -10.78
N ALA A 241 -8.44 2.65 -11.67
CA ALA A 241 -9.76 3.23 -11.86
C ALA A 241 -10.66 2.27 -12.68
N PRO A 242 -11.96 2.17 -12.35
CA PRO A 242 -12.91 1.45 -13.18
C PRO A 242 -13.10 2.17 -14.53
N SER A 243 -13.12 1.44 -15.64
CA SER A 243 -13.34 2.00 -16.97
C SER A 243 -14.08 1.00 -17.87
N PRO A 244 -15.31 1.31 -18.29
CA PRO A 244 -16.10 2.50 -17.94
C PRO A 244 -16.62 2.45 -16.51
N GLU A 245 -16.65 3.59 -15.85
CA GLU A 245 -17.30 3.73 -14.54
C GLU A 245 -18.79 3.41 -14.66
N GLN A 246 -19.34 2.71 -13.65
CA GLN A 246 -20.75 2.38 -13.60
C GLN A 246 -21.51 3.41 -12.77
N PRO A 247 -22.81 3.67 -13.11
CA PRO A 247 -23.65 4.55 -12.31
C PRO A 247 -23.73 4.06 -10.86
N ARG A 248 -23.67 4.99 -9.93
CA ARG A 248 -23.93 4.73 -8.51
C ARG A 248 -25.40 4.45 -8.31
N LYS A 249 -25.69 3.49 -7.44
CA LYS A 249 -27.04 3.06 -7.15
C LYS A 249 -27.20 2.78 -5.66
N PRO A 250 -27.15 3.85 -4.83
CA PRO A 250 -27.29 3.67 -3.39
C PRO A 250 -28.64 3.01 -3.06
N GLY A 251 -28.60 2.00 -2.20
CA GLY A 251 -29.78 1.23 -1.81
C GLY A 251 -30.25 0.16 -2.81
N GLU A 252 -29.66 0.09 -4.02
CA GLU A 252 -29.91 -0.99 -4.97
C GLU A 252 -28.87 -2.11 -4.81
N TRP A 253 -29.30 -3.35 -5.11
CA TRP A 253 -28.40 -4.49 -5.19
C TRP A 253 -27.54 -4.38 -6.45
N GLN A 254 -26.25 -4.53 -6.28
CA GLN A 254 -25.23 -4.56 -7.33
C GLN A 254 -24.37 -5.81 -7.16
N SER A 255 -23.59 -6.15 -8.16
CA SER A 255 -22.71 -7.32 -8.12
C SER A 255 -21.30 -7.01 -8.61
N PHE A 256 -20.36 -7.75 -8.04
CA PHE A 256 -19.04 -7.94 -8.63
C PHE A 256 -18.84 -9.41 -9.01
N ASP A 257 -18.29 -9.63 -10.22
CA ASP A 257 -17.64 -10.88 -10.61
C ASP A 257 -16.15 -10.58 -10.79
N ILE A 258 -15.33 -11.09 -9.87
CA ILE A 258 -13.90 -10.78 -9.79
C ILE A 258 -13.10 -12.04 -10.12
N THR A 259 -12.12 -11.94 -11.00
CA THR A 259 -11.11 -12.97 -11.22
C THR A 259 -9.76 -12.44 -10.77
N LEU A 260 -9.11 -13.14 -9.84
CA LEU A 260 -7.75 -12.82 -9.38
C LEU A 260 -6.84 -14.01 -9.67
N LEU A 261 -5.77 -13.76 -10.44
CA LEU A 261 -4.73 -14.73 -10.79
C LEU A 261 -3.36 -14.08 -10.60
N GLY A 262 -2.62 -14.51 -9.59
CA GLY A 262 -1.40 -13.82 -9.19
C GLY A 262 -1.70 -12.37 -8.82
N ARG A 263 -1.15 -11.41 -9.58
CA ARG A 263 -1.44 -9.96 -9.46
C ARG A 263 -2.46 -9.47 -10.49
N MET A 264 -2.88 -10.33 -11.42
CA MET A 264 -3.78 -9.93 -12.50
C MET A 264 -5.23 -10.00 -12.04
N VAL A 265 -5.95 -8.88 -12.16
CA VAL A 265 -7.35 -8.76 -11.76
C VAL A 265 -8.24 -8.40 -12.95
N THR A 266 -9.39 -9.05 -13.02
CA THR A 266 -10.52 -8.66 -13.87
C THR A 266 -11.72 -8.43 -12.97
N ILE A 267 -12.39 -7.29 -13.12
CA ILE A 267 -13.59 -6.93 -12.34
C ILE A 267 -14.73 -6.63 -13.30
N VAL A 268 -15.83 -7.34 -13.12
CA VAL A 268 -17.10 -7.12 -13.82
C VAL A 268 -18.11 -6.60 -12.81
N GLN A 269 -18.58 -5.38 -13.00
CA GLN A 269 -19.62 -4.77 -12.15
C GLN A 269 -20.95 -4.78 -12.88
N ASN A 270 -21.98 -5.37 -12.28
CA ASN A 270 -23.33 -5.46 -12.86
C ASN A 270 -23.34 -6.01 -14.30
N GLY A 271 -22.53 -7.04 -14.57
CA GLY A 271 -22.38 -7.67 -15.89
C GLY A 271 -21.52 -6.88 -16.90
N ARG A 272 -20.91 -5.77 -16.50
CA ARG A 272 -20.02 -4.98 -17.35
C ARG A 272 -18.58 -4.98 -16.84
N THR A 273 -17.64 -5.36 -17.70
CA THR A 273 -16.21 -5.31 -17.35
C THR A 273 -15.78 -3.85 -17.13
N VAL A 274 -15.26 -3.56 -15.94
CA VAL A 274 -14.76 -2.24 -15.52
C VAL A 274 -13.24 -2.23 -15.35
N ILE A 275 -12.64 -3.38 -15.05
CA ILE A 275 -11.19 -3.60 -15.10
C ILE A 275 -10.96 -4.93 -15.81
N ASP A 276 -10.12 -4.92 -16.85
CA ASP A 276 -9.84 -6.11 -17.66
C ASP A 276 -8.37 -6.47 -17.58
N ASN A 277 -8.08 -7.60 -16.93
CA ASN A 277 -6.76 -8.23 -16.83
C ASN A 277 -5.62 -7.22 -16.53
N LYS A 278 -5.77 -6.42 -15.47
CA LYS A 278 -4.78 -5.44 -15.04
C LYS A 278 -3.96 -5.95 -13.86
N GLU A 279 -2.69 -5.57 -13.82
CA GLU A 279 -1.82 -5.87 -12.69
C GLU A 279 -2.12 -4.94 -11.52
N ILE A 280 -2.26 -5.51 -10.31
CA ILE A 280 -2.25 -4.78 -9.05
C ILE A 280 -0.79 -4.72 -8.58
N PRO A 281 -0.16 -3.56 -8.50
CA PRO A 281 1.27 -3.44 -8.19
C PRO A 281 1.68 -3.94 -6.80
N GLY A 282 0.78 -3.80 -5.82
CA GLY A 282 1.03 -4.15 -4.42
C GLY A 282 -0.25 -4.12 -3.59
N ILE A 283 -0.09 -4.20 -2.27
CA ILE A 283 -1.22 -4.10 -1.33
C ILE A 283 -1.87 -2.73 -1.38
N THR A 284 -3.16 -2.66 -1.05
CA THR A 284 -3.90 -1.40 -0.86
C THR A 284 -3.86 -0.94 0.60
N GLY A 285 -4.27 0.29 0.88
CA GLY A 285 -4.49 0.77 2.25
C GLY A 285 -5.44 -0.16 3.00
N GLY A 286 -5.24 -0.32 4.31
CA GLY A 286 -6.07 -1.20 5.13
C GLY A 286 -5.79 -2.71 4.99
N ALA A 287 -4.76 -3.11 4.23
CA ALA A 287 -4.35 -4.50 4.11
C ALA A 287 -4.07 -5.15 5.48
N LEU A 288 -4.43 -6.43 5.64
CA LEU A 288 -4.20 -7.19 6.88
C LEU A 288 -2.72 -7.34 7.22
N ASP A 289 -1.93 -7.61 6.20
CA ASP A 289 -0.48 -7.83 6.30
C ASP A 289 0.19 -7.54 4.94
N SER A 290 1.51 -7.59 4.89
CA SER A 290 2.33 -7.38 3.69
C SER A 290 2.86 -8.66 3.05
N HIS A 291 2.30 -9.83 3.39
CA HIS A 291 2.75 -11.15 2.90
C HIS A 291 1.96 -11.57 1.66
N GLU A 292 2.18 -10.89 0.54
CA GLU A 292 1.40 -11.13 -0.69
C GLU A 292 1.54 -12.56 -1.26
N GLU A 293 2.60 -13.28 -0.93
CA GLU A 293 2.84 -14.66 -1.35
C GLU A 293 1.92 -15.68 -0.67
N LEU A 294 1.39 -15.34 0.51
CA LEU A 294 0.58 -16.24 1.30
C LEU A 294 -0.89 -16.27 0.84
N LEU A 295 -1.55 -17.38 1.14
CA LEU A 295 -3.00 -17.45 1.06
C LEU A 295 -3.62 -16.39 1.97
N GLY A 296 -4.73 -15.79 1.55
CA GLY A 296 -5.43 -14.80 2.36
C GLY A 296 -6.95 -14.95 2.32
N PRO A 297 -7.68 -14.31 3.23
CA PRO A 297 -9.13 -14.36 3.29
C PRO A 297 -9.79 -13.48 2.22
N ILE A 298 -11.08 -13.66 2.01
CA ILE A 298 -11.94 -12.60 1.55
C ILE A 298 -12.34 -11.79 2.80
N LEU A 299 -11.97 -10.49 2.81
CA LEU A 299 -12.34 -9.60 3.90
C LEU A 299 -13.34 -8.58 3.38
N LEU A 300 -14.35 -8.30 4.18
CA LEU A 300 -15.36 -7.27 3.92
C LEU A 300 -15.16 -6.14 4.93
N GLN A 301 -14.96 -4.92 4.41
CA GLN A 301 -14.79 -3.74 5.25
C GLN A 301 -16.12 -3.39 5.92
N GLY A 302 -16.07 -3.17 7.23
CA GLY A 302 -17.19 -2.64 8.00
C GLY A 302 -17.52 -1.22 7.57
N GLU A 303 -18.79 -0.89 7.56
CA GLU A 303 -19.28 0.44 7.20
C GLU A 303 -18.82 1.49 8.21
N GLU A 304 -18.49 2.70 7.73
CA GLU A 304 -18.08 3.79 8.62
C GLU A 304 -19.24 4.72 9.02
N ASP A 305 -20.11 5.09 8.08
CA ASP A 305 -21.12 6.15 8.27
C ASP A 305 -22.52 5.80 7.73
N GLY A 306 -22.78 4.54 7.35
CA GLY A 306 -24.05 4.16 6.73
C GLY A 306 -24.42 2.68 6.96
N ARG A 307 -24.84 2.01 5.89
CA ARG A 307 -25.21 0.62 5.88
C ARG A 307 -24.64 -0.06 4.63
N ILE A 308 -24.00 -1.18 4.83
CA ILE A 308 -23.61 -2.09 3.75
C ILE A 308 -24.21 -3.46 4.01
N ALA A 309 -24.70 -4.11 2.96
CA ALA A 309 -25.20 -5.48 3.00
C ALA A 309 -24.62 -6.32 1.88
N PHE A 310 -24.34 -7.58 2.17
CA PHE A 310 -23.79 -8.55 1.23
C PHE A 310 -24.64 -9.83 1.20
N ARG A 311 -24.70 -10.48 0.03
CA ARG A 311 -25.30 -11.78 -0.17
C ARG A 311 -24.69 -12.50 -1.37
N ASN A 312 -25.09 -13.74 -1.62
CA ASN A 312 -24.65 -14.53 -2.78
C ASN A 312 -23.13 -14.52 -2.95
N ILE A 313 -22.39 -14.75 -1.85
CA ILE A 313 -20.92 -14.73 -1.84
C ILE A 313 -20.41 -16.12 -2.21
N VAL A 314 -20.01 -16.31 -3.47
CA VAL A 314 -19.57 -17.59 -4.02
C VAL A 314 -18.16 -17.47 -4.57
N LEU A 315 -17.26 -18.34 -4.11
CA LEU A 315 -15.88 -18.36 -4.56
C LEU A 315 -15.54 -19.68 -5.25
N THR A 316 -14.89 -19.60 -6.41
CA THR A 316 -14.35 -20.74 -7.13
C THR A 316 -12.83 -20.66 -7.11
N PRO A 317 -12.13 -21.48 -6.30
CA PRO A 317 -10.68 -21.42 -6.22
C PRO A 317 -10.03 -21.98 -7.48
N ALA A 318 -8.87 -21.45 -7.87
CA ALA A 318 -7.96 -22.10 -8.79
C ALA A 318 -7.23 -23.26 -8.08
N GLN A 319 -6.92 -24.34 -8.84
CA GLN A 319 -6.23 -25.54 -8.37
C GLN A 319 -4.82 -25.63 -8.95
#